data_309bb9443ce77553890a8acd876fd141
#
_entry.id   309bb9443ce77553890a8acd876fd141
#
_cell.length_a   1.000
_cell.length_b   1.000
_cell.length_c   1.000
_cell.angle_alpha   90.00
_cell.angle_beta   90.00
_cell.angle_gamma   90.00
#
_symmetry.space_group_name_H-M   'P 1'
#
loop_
_entity.id
_entity.type
_entity.pdbx_description
1 polymer ?
#
loop_
_entity_poly.entity_id
_entity_poly.type
_entity_poly.pdbx_seq_one_letter_code
_entity_poly.pdbx_strand_id
1 'polypeptide(L)' 'MLAYSLVAASGPDHDKHFVVEVALNGTVVGKGQGSSKKRAEQNAARNAIDTLFPGQL' A
#
# COMPACT_ATOMS: atom_id res chain seq x y z
N MET A 1 2.87 7.64 13.75
CA MET A 1 3.97 7.34 12.83
C MET A 1 3.52 6.36 11.76
N LEU A 2 3.79 6.67 10.51
CA LEU A 2 3.43 5.80 9.40
C LEU A 2 4.55 4.80 9.12
N ALA A 3 4.18 3.56 8.88
CA ALA A 3 5.13 2.51 8.49
C ALA A 3 4.57 1.73 7.30
N TYR A 4 5.42 1.52 6.31
CA TYR A 4 5.07 0.74 5.12
C TYR A 4 5.71 -0.64 5.23
N SER A 5 4.96 -1.67 4.87
CA SER A 5 5.44 -3.05 4.91
C SER A 5 5.10 -3.75 3.60
N LEU A 6 6.09 -4.43 3.02
CA LEU A 6 5.85 -5.28 1.87
C LEU A 6 5.29 -6.60 2.38
N VAL A 7 4.04 -6.91 2.03
CA VAL A 7 3.38 -8.11 2.54
C VAL A 7 3.35 -9.24 1.53
N ALA A 8 3.52 -8.95 0.25
CA ALA A 8 3.56 -9.99 -0.78
C ALA A 8 4.28 -9.49 -2.02
N ALA A 9 4.94 -10.42 -2.70
CA ALA A 9 5.53 -10.18 -4.00
C ALA A 9 5.39 -11.48 -4.78
N SER A 10 4.78 -11.43 -5.95
CA SER A 10 4.49 -12.62 -6.74
C SER A 10 4.63 -12.33 -8.22
N GLY A 11 4.62 -13.39 -9.02
CA GLY A 11 4.73 -13.30 -10.46
C GLY A 11 6.16 -13.42 -10.94
N PRO A 12 6.35 -13.65 -12.26
CA PRO A 12 7.68 -13.76 -12.86
C PRO A 12 8.38 -12.40 -12.87
N ASP A 13 9.70 -12.41 -13.11
CA ASP A 13 10.51 -11.21 -13.05
C ASP A 13 10.00 -10.10 -13.98
N HIS A 14 9.45 -10.47 -15.13
CA HIS A 14 8.97 -9.49 -16.11
C HIS A 14 7.52 -9.04 -15.85
N ASP A 15 6.88 -9.60 -14.83
CA ASP A 15 5.48 -9.27 -14.53
C ASP A 15 5.24 -9.45 -13.03
N LYS A 16 6.02 -8.74 -12.23
CA LYS A 16 5.94 -8.84 -10.78
C LYS A 16 4.79 -8.03 -10.23
N HIS A 17 4.20 -8.55 -9.18
CA HIS A 17 3.07 -7.92 -8.50
C HIS A 17 3.42 -7.78 -7.03
N PHE A 18 3.35 -6.58 -6.51
CA PHE A 18 3.71 -6.27 -5.13
C PHE A 18 2.49 -5.81 -4.35
N VAL A 19 2.43 -6.18 -3.10
CA VAL A 19 1.38 -5.75 -2.19
C VAL A 19 2.04 -5.11 -0.97
N VAL A 20 1.62 -3.89 -0.64
CA VAL A 20 2.18 -3.12 0.47
C VAL A 20 1.04 -2.71 1.39
N GLU A 21 1.29 -2.76 2.68
CA GLU A 21 0.39 -2.21 3.69
C GLU A 21 1.03 -0.99 4.32
N VAL A 22 0.19 -0.03 4.72
CA VAL A 22 0.64 1.09 5.52
C VAL A 22 -0.11 1.09 6.85
N ALA A 23 0.63 1.28 7.92
CA ALA A 23 0.08 1.29 9.27
C ALA A 23 0.34 2.64 9.93
N LEU A 24 -0.60 3.08 10.73
CA LEU A 24 -0.48 4.28 11.55
C LEU A 24 -0.47 3.82 13.00
N ASN A 25 0.66 4.02 13.67
CA ASN A 25 0.84 3.63 15.07
C ASN A 25 0.45 2.17 15.31
N GLY A 26 0.88 1.29 14.41
CA GLY A 26 0.66 -0.14 14.55
C GLY A 26 -0.67 -0.67 14.00
N THR A 27 -1.53 0.21 13.52
CA THR A 27 -2.82 -0.19 12.95
C THR A 27 -2.80 -0.03 11.45
N VAL A 28 -3.07 -1.09 10.71
CA VAL A 28 -3.12 -1.04 9.24
C VAL A 28 -4.28 -0.15 8.82
N VAL A 29 -3.97 0.89 8.05
CA VAL A 29 -4.96 1.85 7.58
C VAL A 29 -5.07 1.89 6.06
N GLY A 30 -4.19 1.18 5.36
CA GLY A 30 -4.26 1.14 3.90
C GLY A 30 -3.49 -0.02 3.34
N LYS A 31 -3.85 -0.43 2.12
CA LYS A 31 -3.21 -1.52 1.42
C LYS A 31 -3.24 -1.21 -0.07
N GLY A 32 -2.16 -1.46 -0.75
CA GLY A 32 -2.06 -1.17 -2.18
C GLY A 32 -1.27 -2.20 -2.93
N GLN A 33 -1.52 -2.29 -4.22
CA GLN A 33 -0.87 -3.23 -5.11
C GLN A 33 -0.29 -2.47 -6.29
N GLY A 34 0.74 -3.03 -6.89
CA GLY A 34 1.32 -2.43 -8.08
C GLY A 34 2.41 -3.28 -8.69
N SER A 35 2.85 -2.88 -9.88
CA SER A 35 3.90 -3.58 -10.61
C SER A 35 5.31 -3.30 -10.08
N SER A 36 5.42 -2.38 -9.13
CA SER A 36 6.68 -2.09 -8.42
C SER A 36 6.36 -1.78 -6.98
N LYS A 37 7.38 -1.88 -6.11
CA LYS A 37 7.20 -1.55 -4.70
C LYS A 37 6.73 -0.11 -4.54
N LYS A 38 7.33 0.79 -5.31
CA LYS A 38 6.96 2.21 -5.24
C LYS A 38 5.51 2.43 -5.61
N ARG A 39 5.06 1.78 -6.68
CA ARG A 39 3.67 1.91 -7.11
C ARG A 39 2.72 1.32 -6.08
N ALA A 40 3.07 0.18 -5.51
CA ALA A 40 2.27 -0.43 -4.44
C ALA A 40 2.19 0.48 -3.23
N GLU A 41 3.30 1.12 -2.85
CA GLU A 41 3.31 2.07 -1.74
C GLU A 41 2.43 3.29 -2.02
N GLN A 42 2.49 3.81 -3.23
CA GLN A 42 1.65 4.95 -3.61
C GLN A 42 0.16 4.59 -3.52
N ASN A 43 -0.19 3.41 -3.98
CA ASN A 43 -1.58 2.94 -3.92
C ASN A 43 -2.01 2.67 -2.48
N ALA A 44 -1.11 2.15 -1.66
CA ALA A 44 -1.39 1.95 -0.24
C ALA A 44 -1.62 3.28 0.47
N ALA A 45 -0.80 4.28 0.16
CA ALA A 45 -0.96 5.61 0.74
C ALA A 45 -2.29 6.24 0.35
N ARG A 46 -2.68 6.11 -0.92
CA ARG A 46 -3.97 6.62 -1.39
C ARG A 46 -5.12 5.94 -0.67
N ASN A 47 -5.03 4.63 -0.51
CA ASN A 47 -6.04 3.87 0.21
C ASN A 47 -6.13 4.30 1.68
N ALA A 48 -4.97 4.58 2.30
CA ALA A 48 -4.94 5.05 3.68
C ALA A 48 -5.62 6.42 3.82
N ILE A 49 -5.39 7.31 2.85
CA ILE A 49 -6.04 8.62 2.88
C ILE A 49 -7.55 8.46 2.80
N ASP A 50 -8.03 7.58 1.93
CA ASP A 50 -9.47 7.34 1.80
C ASP A 50 -10.06 6.76 3.08
N THR A 51 -9.28 5.94 3.80
CA THR A 51 -9.72 5.35 5.06
C THR A 51 -9.75 6.39 6.19
N LEU A 52 -8.71 7.22 6.27
CA LEU A 52 -8.57 8.19 7.36
C LEU A 52 -9.42 9.43 7.14
N PHE A 53 -9.67 9.79 5.89
CA PHE A 53 -10.42 10.99 5.52
C PHE A 53 -11.48 10.66 4.48
N PRO A 54 -12.48 9.86 4.85
CA PRO A 54 -13.51 9.47 3.89
C PRO A 54 -14.30 10.69 3.41
N GLY A 55 -14.56 10.72 2.12
CA GLY A 55 -15.35 11.80 1.54
C GLY A 55 -14.60 13.11 1.37
N GLN A 56 -13.27 13.08 1.40
CA GLN A 56 -12.46 14.30 1.30
C GLN A 56 -12.41 14.90 -0.09
N LEU A 57 -12.89 14.24 -1.08
CA LEU A 57 -12.86 14.81 -2.43
C LEU A 57 -14.13 15.48 -2.82
#